data_de195052c0fa82b2fa63b4cc57f0ebe4
#
_entry.id   de195052c0fa82b2fa63b4cc57f0ebe4
#
_cell.length_a   1.000
_cell.length_b   1.000
_cell.length_c   1.000
_cell.angle_alpha   90.00
_cell.angle_beta   90.00
_cell.angle_gamma   90.00
#
_symmetry.space_group_name_H-M   'P 1'
#
loop_
_entity.id
_entity.type
_entity.pdbx_description
1 polymer ?
#
loop_
_entity_poly.entity_id
_entity_poly.type
_entity_poly.pdbx_seq_one_letter_code
_entity_poly.pdbx_strand_id
1 'polypeptide(L)'
;MLSEAMSKIIPTLKESLRYVAPTTVYCTSKEEFDQEIGSDFIKTVNQVTQNNEEFLVGLSHGKSPSGAYNYILDHYDEILHPERIHYTCINSKLLRQRGLIDFMDAISFLKALISTNKINKDQILGRSFDRENLEAYKNGLNSSLKEYLSKLNKKGLDYVFLASTATGQVAGITKNSTSFKSNDLVVMVKDTLEPELTYTPDFLKKSARIAFLATKSEKRMPLAWLYYRWGKENESPSFLRFIDNVKKRMTVFIDDQALTWPQVKLKRETKVGDTHITIDTALPFDEKKKNKVPVIIMVHGFLGLNTFDALLAFIPPEKYIAAAMHYGSIPHALPPKQYSEFVAENINHTVDYFGKIGHPVYIFDHSMANTYLLMISENIQKFNAIKTYLKGRIACNPFFGSETKHATARFVDSVILKSKISAVDKSLFKALRTMRPFETKRGMRYLAIGLTHWLIKSDSTVHNRIWKAIKQRVMVLVSEMDMLPELNKVPIEHTLNKLPIKIFAIQIQSALRESKELDKIKTLTGFENNNIPTLVLKSAIDPIAKFVPHLYETSKNTTIIDVTNSDEKEIFKEHLFYMIHPKTTIDLITQFIKETN
;
A
#
# COMPACT_ATOMS: atom_id res chain seq x y z
N MET A 1 -1.24 -9.72 32.59
CA MET A 1 -0.48 -10.57 31.65
C MET A 1 -0.30 -9.94 30.26
N LEU A 2 -1.33 -9.36 29.66
CA LEU A 2 -1.26 -8.60 28.40
C LEU A 2 -0.15 -7.53 28.39
N SER A 3 0.02 -6.80 29.50
CA SER A 3 0.97 -5.66 29.57
C SER A 3 2.44 -6.04 29.57
N GLU A 4 2.82 -7.21 30.07
CA GLU A 4 4.23 -7.59 30.19
C GLU A 4 4.85 -8.11 28.89
N ALA A 5 4.10 -8.89 28.11
CA ALA A 5 4.55 -9.35 26.80
C ALA A 5 4.61 -8.18 25.79
N MET A 6 3.65 -7.25 25.86
CA MET A 6 3.59 -6.07 24.99
C MET A 6 4.63 -5.01 25.35
N SER A 7 4.96 -4.82 26.63
CA SER A 7 6.00 -3.89 27.07
C SER A 7 7.40 -4.26 26.56
N LYS A 8 7.63 -5.53 26.24
CA LYS A 8 8.88 -6.02 25.63
C LYS A 8 9.00 -5.68 24.14
N ILE A 9 7.90 -5.33 23.47
CA ILE A 9 7.89 -4.97 22.04
C ILE A 9 8.33 -3.51 21.82
N ILE A 10 8.05 -2.63 22.77
CA ILE A 10 8.30 -1.17 22.67
C ILE A 10 9.78 -0.77 22.53
N PRO A 11 10.77 -1.42 23.18
CA PRO A 11 12.18 -1.04 23.04
C PRO A 11 12.76 -1.18 21.63
N THR A 12 12.07 -1.87 20.72
CA THR A 12 12.49 -2.03 19.31
C THR A 12 12.16 -0.83 18.41
N LEU A 13 11.56 0.22 18.95
CA LEU A 13 11.15 1.45 18.24
C LEU A 13 12.30 2.25 17.57
N LYS A 14 13.57 1.93 17.85
CA LYS A 14 14.74 2.65 17.30
C LYS A 14 15.07 2.34 15.84
N GLU A 15 14.40 1.38 15.19
CA GLU A 15 14.64 1.07 13.79
C GLU A 15 13.78 1.98 12.90
N SER A 16 14.29 3.18 12.62
CA SER A 16 13.69 4.06 11.60
C SER A 16 13.67 3.33 10.25
N LEU A 17 12.50 3.25 9.63
CA LEU A 17 12.34 2.82 8.26
C LEU A 17 13.22 3.70 7.36
N ARG A 18 14.33 3.17 6.86
CA ARG A 18 15.15 3.88 5.88
C ARG A 18 14.50 3.72 4.51
N TYR A 19 14.10 4.83 3.95
CA TYR A 19 13.52 4.94 2.63
C TYR A 19 14.52 4.55 1.52
N VAL A 20 14.06 3.75 0.57
CA VAL A 20 14.80 3.41 -0.63
C VAL A 20 14.00 3.89 -1.82
N ALA A 21 14.47 4.92 -2.48
CA ALA A 21 13.88 5.40 -3.72
C ALA A 21 14.67 4.84 -4.92
N PRO A 22 14.23 3.76 -5.59
CA PRO A 22 14.70 3.45 -6.92
C PRO A 22 14.18 4.51 -7.91
N THR A 23 14.80 4.64 -9.06
CA THR A 23 14.22 5.42 -10.16
C THR A 23 12.84 4.87 -10.48
N THR A 24 11.82 5.73 -10.48
CA THR A 24 10.42 5.32 -10.67
C THR A 24 9.82 6.08 -11.84
N VAL A 25 9.17 5.35 -12.75
CA VAL A 25 8.41 5.87 -13.88
C VAL A 25 6.94 5.54 -13.64
N TYR A 26 6.11 6.57 -13.49
CA TYR A 26 4.67 6.44 -13.31
C TYR A 26 3.97 6.63 -14.64
N CYS A 27 3.12 5.69 -14.99
CA CYS A 27 2.34 5.67 -16.21
C CYS A 27 0.86 5.72 -15.86
N THR A 28 0.11 6.57 -16.55
CA THR A 28 -1.32 6.80 -16.29
C THR A 28 -2.21 5.74 -16.95
N SER A 29 -1.63 4.98 -17.89
CA SER A 29 -2.31 3.90 -18.57
C SER A 29 -1.39 2.71 -18.82
N LYS A 30 -1.99 1.57 -19.19
CA LYS A 30 -1.23 0.38 -19.57
C LYS A 30 -0.47 0.59 -20.88
N GLU A 31 -1.03 1.36 -21.81
CA GLU A 31 -0.40 1.72 -23.08
C GLU A 31 0.86 2.54 -22.86
N GLU A 32 0.78 3.59 -22.04
CA GLU A 32 1.93 4.41 -21.65
C GLU A 32 3.00 3.57 -20.94
N PHE A 33 2.60 2.68 -20.02
CA PHE A 33 3.48 1.75 -19.34
C PHE A 33 4.26 0.87 -20.32
N ASP A 34 3.59 0.29 -21.31
CA ASP A 34 4.23 -0.58 -22.31
C ASP A 34 5.16 0.21 -23.23
N GLN A 35 4.77 1.42 -23.60
CA GLN A 35 5.57 2.35 -24.42
C GLN A 35 6.84 2.80 -23.69
N GLU A 36 6.72 3.25 -22.44
CA GLU A 36 7.87 3.72 -21.65
C GLU A 36 8.92 2.62 -21.45
N ILE A 37 8.48 1.38 -21.17
CA ILE A 37 9.38 0.24 -21.01
C ILE A 37 10.05 -0.10 -22.34
N GLY A 38 9.27 -0.17 -23.43
CA GLY A 38 9.81 -0.49 -24.77
C GLY A 38 10.80 0.57 -25.25
N SER A 39 10.48 1.85 -25.08
CA SER A 39 11.37 2.97 -25.45
C SER A 39 12.65 2.97 -24.61
N ASP A 40 12.56 2.68 -23.30
CA ASP A 40 13.73 2.54 -22.42
C ASP A 40 14.66 1.41 -22.87
N PHE A 41 14.07 0.26 -23.29
CA PHE A 41 14.81 -0.86 -23.83
C PHE A 41 15.53 -0.47 -25.14
N ILE A 42 14.81 0.04 -26.16
CA ILE A 42 15.36 0.43 -27.46
C ILE A 42 16.49 1.45 -27.29
N LYS A 43 16.27 2.47 -26.47
CA LYS A 43 17.29 3.48 -26.15
C LYS A 43 18.53 2.84 -25.53
N THR A 44 18.35 1.92 -24.59
CA THR A 44 19.48 1.26 -23.90
C THR A 44 20.26 0.36 -24.85
N VAL A 45 19.57 -0.41 -25.70
CA VAL A 45 20.19 -1.22 -26.74
C VAL A 45 21.06 -0.36 -27.66
N ASN A 46 20.49 0.71 -28.22
CA ASN A 46 21.19 1.60 -29.14
C ASN A 46 22.42 2.25 -28.50
N GLN A 47 22.32 2.68 -27.23
CA GLN A 47 23.46 3.25 -26.50
C GLN A 47 24.64 2.28 -26.35
N VAL A 48 24.38 0.99 -26.13
CA VAL A 48 25.42 -0.02 -25.97
C VAL A 48 25.97 -0.45 -27.34
N THR A 49 25.10 -0.75 -28.29
CA THR A 49 25.51 -1.33 -29.59
C THR A 49 26.19 -0.32 -30.51
N GLN A 50 25.94 0.98 -30.36
CA GLN A 50 26.67 2.06 -31.05
C GLN A 50 28.18 2.03 -30.75
N ASN A 51 28.58 1.54 -29.59
CA ASN A 51 30.00 1.39 -29.22
C ASN A 51 30.63 0.10 -29.74
N ASN A 52 29.99 -0.57 -30.68
CA ASN A 52 30.38 -1.88 -31.18
C ASN A 52 30.35 -3.00 -30.13
N GLU A 53 29.58 -2.85 -29.07
CA GLU A 53 29.43 -3.87 -28.04
C GLU A 53 28.25 -4.79 -28.33
N GLU A 54 28.39 -6.07 -27.96
CA GLU A 54 27.28 -7.01 -27.93
C GLU A 54 26.35 -6.68 -26.74
N PHE A 55 25.05 -6.93 -26.90
CA PHE A 55 24.03 -6.65 -25.91
C PHE A 55 23.32 -7.94 -25.49
N LEU A 56 23.33 -8.26 -24.19
CA LEU A 56 22.71 -9.44 -23.64
C LEU A 56 21.48 -9.08 -22.81
N VAL A 57 20.29 -9.51 -23.24
CA VAL A 57 19.03 -9.23 -22.55
C VAL A 57 18.41 -10.46 -21.91
N GLY A 58 17.99 -10.33 -20.66
CA GLY A 58 17.21 -11.30 -19.92
C GLY A 58 15.72 -11.01 -19.99
N LEU A 59 14.97 -11.91 -20.61
CA LEU A 59 13.53 -11.78 -20.78
C LEU A 59 12.78 -12.54 -19.68
N SER A 60 11.85 -11.87 -19.02
CA SER A 60 10.89 -12.48 -18.11
C SER A 60 9.70 -13.02 -18.90
N HIS A 61 9.22 -14.19 -18.56
CA HIS A 61 7.94 -14.64 -19.09
C HIS A 61 6.78 -14.16 -18.20
N GLY A 62 5.57 -14.11 -18.75
CA GLY A 62 4.36 -13.70 -18.04
C GLY A 62 3.67 -12.49 -18.66
N LYS A 63 2.58 -12.08 -18.03
CA LYS A 63 1.71 -11.04 -18.60
C LYS A 63 2.21 -9.61 -18.40
N SER A 64 3.08 -9.37 -17.43
CA SER A 64 3.55 -8.00 -17.14
C SER A 64 4.35 -7.38 -18.28
N PRO A 65 5.35 -8.06 -18.87
CA PRO A 65 6.15 -7.51 -19.95
C PRO A 65 5.53 -7.64 -21.34
N SER A 66 4.42 -8.39 -21.50
CA SER A 66 3.91 -8.76 -22.84
C SER A 66 3.57 -7.57 -23.74
N GLY A 67 3.01 -6.50 -23.18
CA GLY A 67 2.68 -5.30 -23.97
C GLY A 67 3.94 -4.53 -24.38
N ALA A 68 4.94 -4.43 -23.49
CA ALA A 68 6.23 -3.84 -23.83
C ALA A 68 6.96 -4.63 -24.92
N TYR A 69 6.86 -5.98 -24.92
CA TYR A 69 7.40 -6.79 -25.99
C TYR A 69 6.71 -6.55 -27.33
N ASN A 70 5.39 -6.35 -27.34
CA ASN A 70 4.67 -5.96 -28.55
C ASN A 70 5.12 -4.59 -29.05
N TYR A 71 5.25 -3.62 -28.15
CA TYR A 71 5.77 -2.30 -28.51
C TYR A 71 7.18 -2.40 -29.12
N ILE A 72 8.10 -3.17 -28.52
CA ILE A 72 9.43 -3.39 -29.06
C ILE A 72 9.37 -4.07 -30.45
N LEU A 73 8.47 -5.02 -30.65
CA LEU A 73 8.29 -5.69 -31.93
C LEU A 73 7.83 -4.73 -33.04
N ASP A 74 6.89 -3.85 -32.71
CA ASP A 74 6.35 -2.84 -33.63
C ASP A 74 7.38 -1.76 -33.98
N HIS A 75 8.30 -1.46 -33.07
CA HIS A 75 9.37 -0.45 -33.23
C HIS A 75 10.75 -1.06 -33.37
N TYR A 76 10.83 -2.34 -33.76
CA TYR A 76 12.10 -3.06 -33.82
C TYR A 76 13.09 -2.45 -34.83
N ASP A 77 12.57 -1.81 -35.89
CA ASP A 77 13.36 -1.15 -36.92
C ASP A 77 14.07 0.14 -36.43
N GLU A 78 13.73 0.62 -35.21
CA GLU A 78 14.45 1.70 -34.53
C GLU A 78 15.73 1.23 -33.85
N ILE A 79 15.95 -0.09 -33.77
CA ILE A 79 17.18 -0.69 -33.22
C ILE A 79 18.26 -0.66 -34.31
N LEU A 80 19.35 0.05 -34.02
CA LEU A 80 20.40 0.33 -35.00
C LEU A 80 21.24 -0.90 -35.37
N HIS A 81 21.49 -1.79 -34.40
CA HIS A 81 22.33 -2.97 -34.55
C HIS A 81 21.66 -4.22 -33.97
N PRO A 82 20.56 -4.71 -34.57
CA PRO A 82 19.82 -5.85 -34.05
C PRO A 82 20.62 -7.16 -34.07
N GLU A 83 21.62 -7.28 -34.98
CA GLU A 83 22.52 -8.42 -35.08
C GLU A 83 23.40 -8.62 -33.84
N ARG A 84 23.57 -7.60 -33.02
CA ARG A 84 24.39 -7.60 -31.79
C ARG A 84 23.61 -7.94 -30.53
N ILE A 85 22.31 -8.18 -30.64
CA ILE A 85 21.47 -8.47 -29.49
C ILE A 85 21.39 -9.97 -29.28
N HIS A 86 21.66 -10.41 -28.05
CA HIS A 86 21.50 -11.79 -27.64
C HIS A 86 20.42 -11.89 -26.55
N TYR A 87 19.55 -12.86 -26.71
CA TYR A 87 18.37 -13.03 -25.85
C TYR A 87 18.52 -14.29 -25.01
N THR A 88 18.06 -14.18 -23.76
CA THR A 88 17.93 -15.33 -22.88
C THR A 88 16.70 -15.18 -21.98
N CYS A 89 16.11 -16.28 -21.54
CA CYS A 89 15.01 -16.27 -20.60
C CYS A 89 15.54 -16.40 -19.19
N ILE A 90 15.07 -15.54 -18.27
CA ILE A 90 15.56 -15.53 -16.89
C ILE A 90 14.98 -16.65 -16.04
N ASN A 91 13.83 -17.21 -16.41
CA ASN A 91 13.22 -18.37 -15.76
C ASN A 91 12.34 -19.18 -16.71
N SER A 92 12.21 -20.48 -16.46
CA SER A 92 11.37 -21.43 -17.21
C SER A 92 10.70 -22.39 -16.27
N LYS A 93 9.42 -22.70 -16.51
CA LYS A 93 8.66 -23.69 -15.77
C LYS A 93 8.70 -25.05 -16.43
N LEU A 94 8.82 -26.09 -15.60
CA LEU A 94 8.66 -27.46 -16.03
C LEU A 94 7.22 -27.90 -15.82
N LEU A 95 6.46 -28.08 -16.89
CA LEU A 95 5.10 -28.63 -16.81
C LEU A 95 5.15 -30.16 -16.81
N ARG A 96 4.64 -30.81 -15.76
CA ARG A 96 4.62 -32.27 -15.57
C ARG A 96 4.02 -33.05 -16.74
N GLN A 97 3.14 -32.46 -17.53
CA GLN A 97 2.44 -33.12 -18.64
C GLN A 97 3.05 -32.88 -20.02
N ARG A 98 4.00 -31.95 -20.19
CA ARG A 98 4.49 -31.52 -21.51
C ARG A 98 6.02 -31.45 -21.62
N GLY A 99 6.74 -31.91 -20.61
CA GLY A 99 8.19 -31.73 -20.57
C GLY A 99 8.61 -30.30 -20.31
N LEU A 100 9.88 -29.99 -20.56
CA LEU A 100 10.40 -28.63 -20.49
C LEU A 100 9.69 -27.79 -21.55
N ILE A 101 8.98 -26.73 -21.12
CA ILE A 101 8.50 -25.73 -22.06
C ILE A 101 9.76 -25.08 -22.63
N ASP A 102 9.93 -25.18 -23.92
CA ASP A 102 10.99 -24.46 -24.63
C ASP A 102 10.95 -22.99 -24.23
N PHE A 103 12.12 -22.39 -23.99
CA PHE A 103 12.23 -20.95 -23.83
C PHE A 103 11.48 -20.18 -24.93
N MET A 104 11.48 -20.76 -26.12
CA MET A 104 10.78 -20.23 -27.31
C MET A 104 9.25 -20.31 -27.20
N ASP A 105 8.70 -21.29 -26.47
CA ASP A 105 7.26 -21.43 -26.29
C ASP A 105 6.70 -20.53 -25.18
N ALA A 106 7.54 -20.13 -24.22
CA ALA A 106 7.15 -19.26 -23.14
C ALA A 106 7.01 -17.78 -23.58
N ILE A 107 7.67 -17.38 -24.67
CA ILE A 107 7.72 -15.97 -25.08
C ILE A 107 7.33 -15.83 -26.55
N SER A 108 6.08 -15.45 -26.79
CA SER A 108 5.56 -15.15 -28.14
C SER A 108 6.41 -14.09 -28.88
N PHE A 109 7.04 -13.21 -28.15
CA PHE A 109 7.95 -12.18 -28.66
C PHE A 109 9.14 -12.77 -29.46
N LEU A 110 9.88 -13.74 -28.88
CA LEU A 110 10.99 -14.37 -29.58
C LEU A 110 10.52 -15.15 -30.82
N LYS A 111 9.37 -15.82 -30.75
CA LYS A 111 8.76 -16.48 -31.89
C LYS A 111 8.44 -15.50 -33.02
N ALA A 112 7.85 -14.33 -32.65
CA ALA A 112 7.53 -13.29 -33.61
C ALA A 112 8.80 -12.72 -34.28
N LEU A 113 9.86 -12.44 -33.52
CA LEU A 113 11.14 -11.96 -34.06
C LEU A 113 11.77 -12.94 -35.03
N ILE A 114 11.72 -14.25 -34.75
CA ILE A 114 12.24 -15.28 -35.63
C ILE A 114 11.38 -15.41 -36.90
N SER A 115 10.06 -15.49 -36.75
CA SER A 115 9.13 -15.66 -37.88
C SER A 115 9.15 -14.47 -38.85
N THR A 116 9.50 -13.30 -38.37
CA THR A 116 9.67 -12.08 -39.17
C THR A 116 11.11 -11.85 -39.65
N ASN A 117 12.00 -12.81 -39.41
CA ASN A 117 13.43 -12.73 -39.75
C ASN A 117 14.16 -11.51 -39.15
N LYS A 118 13.66 -10.96 -38.06
CA LYS A 118 14.29 -9.82 -37.34
C LYS A 118 15.52 -10.29 -36.54
N ILE A 119 15.55 -11.56 -36.13
CA ILE A 119 16.69 -12.15 -35.43
C ILE A 119 17.00 -13.55 -35.98
N ASN A 120 18.27 -13.96 -35.84
CA ASN A 120 18.71 -15.31 -36.08
C ASN A 120 18.56 -16.18 -34.83
N LYS A 121 18.37 -17.48 -35.05
CA LYS A 121 18.24 -18.43 -33.93
C LYS A 121 19.48 -18.50 -33.03
N ASP A 122 20.65 -18.19 -33.56
CA ASP A 122 21.92 -18.19 -32.81
C ASP A 122 22.05 -17.03 -31.83
N GLN A 123 21.19 -15.99 -31.96
CA GLN A 123 21.08 -14.90 -31.01
C GLN A 123 20.32 -15.29 -29.71
N ILE A 124 19.82 -16.54 -29.64
CA ILE A 124 19.07 -17.02 -28.47
C ILE A 124 19.92 -18.01 -27.70
N LEU A 125 20.37 -17.65 -26.52
CA LEU A 125 21.16 -18.52 -25.65
C LEU A 125 20.31 -19.64 -25.04
N GLY A 126 20.88 -20.83 -24.95
CA GLY A 126 20.23 -21.97 -24.31
C GLY A 126 19.35 -22.82 -25.21
N ARG A 127 19.47 -22.68 -26.56
CA ARG A 127 18.56 -23.33 -27.51
C ARG A 127 18.80 -24.79 -27.77
N SER A 128 20.02 -25.29 -27.59
CA SER A 128 20.47 -26.59 -28.12
C SER A 128 20.65 -27.69 -27.06
N PHE A 129 20.12 -27.51 -25.85
CA PHE A 129 20.35 -28.44 -24.76
C PHE A 129 19.30 -29.55 -24.67
N ASP A 130 19.75 -30.71 -24.16
CA ASP A 130 18.91 -31.87 -23.93
C ASP A 130 17.79 -31.55 -22.90
N ARG A 131 16.54 -31.69 -23.35
CA ARG A 131 15.33 -31.33 -22.60
C ARG A 131 14.79 -32.49 -21.77
N GLU A 132 15.20 -33.70 -22.05
CA GLU A 132 14.78 -34.88 -21.30
C GLU A 132 15.54 -34.98 -19.99
N ASN A 133 16.77 -34.45 -19.95
CA ASN A 133 17.59 -34.38 -18.73
C ASN A 133 17.78 -32.95 -18.25
N LEU A 134 16.95 -32.54 -17.29
CA LEU A 134 16.98 -31.19 -16.71
C LEU A 134 18.31 -30.79 -16.10
N GLU A 135 19.01 -31.71 -15.45
CA GLU A 135 20.29 -31.40 -14.83
C GLU A 135 21.37 -31.20 -15.91
N ALA A 136 21.38 -32.03 -16.95
CA ALA A 136 22.25 -31.84 -18.13
C ALA A 136 21.94 -30.50 -18.81
N TYR A 137 20.65 -30.16 -18.98
CA TYR A 137 20.22 -28.89 -19.54
C TYR A 137 20.70 -27.69 -18.71
N LYS A 138 20.47 -27.72 -17.38
CA LYS A 138 20.96 -26.69 -16.47
C LYS A 138 22.47 -26.51 -16.58
N ASN A 139 23.22 -27.60 -16.55
CA ASN A 139 24.69 -27.58 -16.62
C ASN A 139 25.18 -27.03 -17.97
N GLY A 140 24.55 -27.45 -19.07
CA GLY A 140 24.82 -26.92 -20.41
C GLY A 140 24.58 -25.42 -20.51
N LEU A 141 23.42 -24.93 -20.01
CA LEU A 141 23.10 -23.51 -20.00
C LEU A 141 24.09 -22.71 -19.14
N ASN A 142 24.46 -23.21 -17.95
CA ASN A 142 25.48 -22.60 -17.11
C ASN A 142 26.83 -22.45 -17.85
N SER A 143 27.28 -23.53 -18.53
CA SER A 143 28.53 -23.52 -19.25
C SER A 143 28.51 -22.53 -20.42
N SER A 144 27.47 -22.56 -21.24
CA SER A 144 27.30 -21.64 -22.38
C SER A 144 27.23 -20.18 -21.94
N LEU A 145 26.52 -19.89 -20.88
CA LEU A 145 26.48 -18.52 -20.31
C LEU A 145 27.84 -18.06 -19.81
N LYS A 146 28.57 -18.92 -19.08
CA LYS A 146 29.91 -18.59 -18.56
C LYS A 146 30.89 -18.32 -19.71
N GLU A 147 30.87 -19.18 -20.73
CA GLU A 147 31.71 -19.02 -21.94
C GLU A 147 31.36 -17.70 -22.67
N TYR A 148 30.06 -17.46 -22.89
CA TYR A 148 29.59 -16.29 -23.60
C TYR A 148 29.96 -14.99 -22.83
N LEU A 149 29.72 -14.93 -21.53
CA LEU A 149 30.08 -13.79 -20.68
C LEU A 149 31.60 -13.56 -20.66
N SER A 150 32.39 -14.65 -20.60
CA SER A 150 33.86 -14.57 -20.64
C SER A 150 34.34 -14.00 -21.97
N LYS A 151 33.80 -14.49 -23.09
CA LYS A 151 34.13 -14.01 -24.45
C LYS A 151 33.87 -12.51 -24.61
N LEU A 152 32.79 -12.01 -24.00
CA LEU A 152 32.40 -10.59 -24.05
C LEU A 152 32.98 -9.74 -22.91
N ASN A 153 33.76 -10.34 -22.03
CA ASN A 153 34.25 -9.68 -20.80
C ASN A 153 33.12 -9.03 -19.96
N LYS A 154 31.95 -9.70 -19.89
CA LYS A 154 30.77 -9.25 -19.15
C LYS A 154 30.60 -10.04 -17.85
N LYS A 155 30.07 -9.38 -16.81
CA LYS A 155 29.79 -10.01 -15.50
C LYS A 155 28.34 -10.39 -15.31
N GLY A 156 27.43 -9.82 -16.10
CA GLY A 156 25.97 -9.97 -16.00
C GLY A 156 25.27 -9.60 -17.31
N LEU A 157 23.96 -9.51 -17.25
CA LEU A 157 23.12 -9.08 -18.36
C LEU A 157 23.19 -7.56 -18.54
N ASP A 158 23.06 -7.07 -19.76
CA ASP A 158 23.00 -5.62 -20.00
C ASP A 158 21.64 -5.05 -19.60
N TYR A 159 20.57 -5.83 -19.85
CA TYR A 159 19.20 -5.43 -19.51
C TYR A 159 18.41 -6.64 -19.03
N VAL A 160 17.59 -6.44 -18.00
CA VAL A 160 16.71 -7.50 -17.47
C VAL A 160 15.31 -6.96 -17.26
N PHE A 161 14.33 -7.63 -17.85
CA PHE A 161 12.93 -7.44 -17.51
C PHE A 161 12.59 -8.29 -16.29
N LEU A 162 12.17 -7.68 -15.20
CA LEU A 162 11.77 -8.38 -13.99
C LEU A 162 10.36 -8.00 -13.57
N ALA A 163 9.61 -8.99 -13.09
CA ALA A 163 8.33 -8.76 -12.43
C ALA A 163 8.23 -9.66 -11.20
N SER A 164 7.49 -9.23 -10.19
CA SER A 164 7.19 -10.07 -9.04
C SER A 164 5.81 -10.71 -9.15
N THR A 165 5.59 -11.79 -8.41
CA THR A 165 4.23 -12.27 -8.07
C THR A 165 3.62 -11.39 -6.99
N ALA A 166 2.33 -11.55 -6.69
CA ALA A 166 1.65 -10.87 -5.59
C ALA A 166 2.32 -11.12 -4.22
N THR A 167 2.97 -12.28 -4.06
CA THR A 167 3.68 -12.68 -2.84
C THR A 167 5.16 -12.32 -2.83
N GLY A 168 5.62 -11.52 -3.79
CA GLY A 168 7.01 -11.04 -3.86
C GLY A 168 8.04 -12.06 -4.36
N GLN A 169 7.63 -13.12 -5.04
CA GLN A 169 8.56 -13.98 -5.78
C GLN A 169 9.01 -13.26 -7.04
N VAL A 170 10.29 -13.34 -7.36
CA VAL A 170 10.90 -12.78 -8.57
C VAL A 170 11.62 -13.90 -9.31
N ALA A 171 11.40 -14.02 -10.61
CA ALA A 171 12.03 -15.05 -11.44
C ALA A 171 11.89 -16.48 -10.84
N GLY A 172 10.73 -16.82 -10.26
CA GLY A 172 10.51 -18.11 -9.58
C GLY A 172 11.22 -18.29 -8.24
N ILE A 173 11.98 -17.29 -7.77
CA ILE A 173 12.77 -17.38 -6.53
C ILE A 173 11.87 -17.06 -5.34
N THR A 174 11.70 -18.03 -4.44
CA THR A 174 10.97 -17.88 -3.18
C THR A 174 11.88 -17.34 -2.06
N LYS A 175 11.30 -16.93 -0.93
CA LYS A 175 12.01 -16.42 0.26
C LYS A 175 13.09 -17.38 0.77
N ASN A 176 12.81 -18.68 0.76
CA ASN A 176 13.66 -19.72 1.30
C ASN A 176 14.42 -20.49 0.22
N SER A 177 14.47 -19.97 -0.99
CA SER A 177 15.11 -20.66 -2.12
C SER A 177 16.59 -20.92 -1.87
N THR A 178 17.01 -22.14 -2.18
CA THR A 178 18.43 -22.54 -2.18
C THR A 178 19.26 -21.77 -3.20
N SER A 179 18.61 -21.12 -4.19
CA SER A 179 19.25 -20.27 -5.20
C SER A 179 20.09 -19.13 -4.62
N PHE A 180 19.76 -18.65 -3.40
CA PHE A 180 20.55 -17.61 -2.72
C PHE A 180 21.94 -18.06 -2.26
N LYS A 181 22.18 -19.38 -2.21
CA LYS A 181 23.45 -19.97 -1.77
C LYS A 181 24.25 -20.60 -2.92
N SER A 182 23.75 -20.53 -4.14
CA SER A 182 24.39 -21.15 -5.29
C SER A 182 25.41 -20.21 -5.94
N ASN A 183 26.56 -20.77 -6.34
CA ASN A 183 27.58 -20.11 -7.15
C ASN A 183 27.35 -20.28 -8.66
N ASP A 184 26.34 -21.04 -9.05
CA ASP A 184 25.94 -21.19 -10.45
C ASP A 184 25.23 -19.95 -10.96
N LEU A 185 25.20 -19.77 -12.28
CA LEU A 185 24.41 -18.70 -12.91
C LEU A 185 22.93 -19.12 -13.02
N VAL A 186 22.68 -20.42 -13.24
CA VAL A 186 21.35 -21.01 -13.38
C VAL A 186 21.17 -22.13 -12.37
N VAL A 187 20.02 -22.15 -11.72
CA VAL A 187 19.66 -23.18 -10.73
C VAL A 187 18.27 -23.73 -10.98
N MET A 188 18.03 -24.92 -10.46
CA MET A 188 16.70 -25.51 -10.41
C MET A 188 16.07 -25.20 -9.05
N VAL A 189 14.94 -24.48 -9.05
CA VAL A 189 14.13 -24.22 -7.86
C VAL A 189 13.09 -25.33 -7.75
N LYS A 190 13.14 -26.09 -6.65
CA LYS A 190 12.24 -27.23 -6.38
C LYS A 190 11.14 -26.88 -5.37
N ASP A 191 11.20 -25.68 -4.78
CA ASP A 191 10.29 -25.23 -3.70
C ASP A 191 8.93 -24.77 -4.22
N THR A 192 8.72 -24.82 -5.54
CA THR A 192 7.48 -24.50 -6.24
C THR A 192 6.72 -25.77 -6.57
N LEU A 193 5.39 -25.67 -6.78
CA LEU A 193 4.54 -26.80 -7.19
C LEU A 193 5.08 -27.50 -8.44
N GLU A 194 5.75 -26.76 -9.31
CA GLU A 194 6.43 -27.24 -10.50
C GLU A 194 7.88 -26.75 -10.46
N PRO A 195 8.87 -27.63 -10.70
CA PRO A 195 10.27 -27.20 -10.75
C PRO A 195 10.47 -26.09 -11.78
N GLU A 196 11.25 -25.08 -11.41
CA GLU A 196 11.60 -23.98 -12.30
C GLU A 196 13.12 -23.90 -12.45
N LEU A 197 13.60 -23.70 -13.68
CA LEU A 197 14.94 -23.23 -13.93
C LEU A 197 14.95 -21.71 -13.87
N THR A 198 15.87 -21.13 -13.11
CA THR A 198 15.98 -19.69 -12.97
C THR A 198 17.42 -19.23 -12.82
N TYR A 199 17.66 -17.99 -13.16
CA TYR A 199 18.94 -17.35 -12.88
C TYR A 199 19.06 -17.03 -11.38
N THR A 200 20.26 -17.23 -10.85
CA THR A 200 20.51 -16.97 -9.43
C THR A 200 20.40 -15.46 -9.12
N PRO A 201 20.01 -15.11 -7.89
CA PRO A 201 20.02 -13.72 -7.44
C PRO A 201 21.36 -13.03 -7.66
N ASP A 202 22.46 -13.72 -7.41
CA ASP A 202 23.80 -13.15 -7.55
C ASP A 202 24.18 -12.88 -9.00
N PHE A 203 23.70 -13.66 -9.94
CA PHE A 203 23.87 -13.37 -11.36
C PHE A 203 22.99 -12.20 -11.80
N LEU A 204 21.71 -12.21 -11.44
CA LEU A 204 20.79 -11.11 -11.76
C LEU A 204 21.25 -9.78 -11.15
N LYS A 205 21.83 -9.78 -9.95
CA LYS A 205 22.41 -8.58 -9.31
C LYS A 205 23.57 -7.96 -10.09
N LYS A 206 24.25 -8.70 -10.93
CA LYS A 206 25.35 -8.21 -11.78
C LYS A 206 24.87 -7.51 -13.04
N SER A 207 23.58 -7.55 -13.34
CA SER A 207 23.02 -6.88 -14.53
C SER A 207 23.24 -5.37 -14.50
N ALA A 208 23.52 -4.80 -15.68
CA ALA A 208 23.80 -3.39 -15.83
C ALA A 208 22.55 -2.53 -15.61
N ARG A 209 21.39 -2.97 -16.14
CA ARG A 209 20.09 -2.31 -15.98
C ARG A 209 18.99 -3.32 -15.69
N ILE A 210 18.12 -2.96 -14.75
CA ILE A 210 16.98 -3.79 -14.36
C ILE A 210 15.69 -2.96 -14.51
N ALA A 211 14.80 -3.39 -15.40
CA ALA A 211 13.45 -2.89 -15.51
C ALA A 211 12.53 -3.74 -14.62
N PHE A 212 12.07 -3.19 -13.51
CA PHE A 212 11.12 -3.85 -12.63
C PHE A 212 9.70 -3.42 -12.99
N LEU A 213 8.87 -4.40 -13.37
CA LEU A 213 7.56 -4.17 -13.97
C LEU A 213 6.44 -4.45 -12.97
N ALA A 214 5.68 -3.42 -12.63
CA ALA A 214 4.55 -3.53 -11.73
C ALA A 214 3.27 -3.02 -12.41
N THR A 215 2.42 -3.95 -12.81
CA THR A 215 1.10 -3.69 -13.38
C THR A 215 0.07 -4.55 -12.67
N LYS A 216 -1.17 -4.07 -12.53
CA LYS A 216 -2.28 -4.65 -11.78
C LYS A 216 -2.16 -4.53 -10.25
N SER A 217 -3.31 -4.44 -9.61
CA SER A 217 -3.45 -4.25 -8.14
C SER A 217 -2.76 -5.31 -7.29
N GLU A 218 -2.63 -6.54 -7.78
CA GLU A 218 -1.90 -7.60 -7.08
C GLU A 218 -0.40 -7.31 -6.89
N LYS A 219 0.16 -6.33 -7.61
CA LYS A 219 1.56 -5.88 -7.47
C LYS A 219 1.73 -4.78 -6.42
N ARG A 220 0.64 -4.26 -5.88
CA ARG A 220 0.70 -3.20 -4.87
C ARG A 220 1.48 -3.63 -3.62
N MET A 221 1.30 -4.87 -3.16
CA MET A 221 2.01 -5.39 -2.00
C MET A 221 3.53 -5.47 -2.21
N PRO A 222 4.07 -6.09 -3.28
CA PRO A 222 5.49 -6.02 -3.59
C PRO A 222 6.04 -4.59 -3.72
N LEU A 223 5.28 -3.68 -4.33
CA LEU A 223 5.67 -2.27 -4.40
C LEU A 223 5.75 -1.63 -3.01
N ALA A 224 4.77 -1.86 -2.15
CA ALA A 224 4.79 -1.34 -0.80
C ALA A 224 6.02 -1.85 -0.03
N TRP A 225 6.37 -3.14 -0.15
CA TRP A 225 7.60 -3.68 0.43
C TRP A 225 8.85 -2.99 -0.12
N LEU A 226 8.90 -2.72 -1.40
CA LEU A 226 10.05 -2.06 -2.03
C LEU A 226 10.30 -0.67 -1.44
N TYR A 227 9.23 0.08 -1.17
CA TYR A 227 9.33 1.46 -0.71
C TYR A 227 9.38 1.57 0.82
N TYR A 228 8.77 0.66 1.57
CA TYR A 228 8.77 0.71 3.04
C TYR A 228 9.91 -0.05 3.72
N ARG A 229 10.78 -0.68 3.03
CA ARG A 229 11.90 -1.47 3.58
C ARG A 229 11.57 -2.25 4.88
N TRP A 230 11.31 -3.52 4.74
CA TRP A 230 10.97 -4.41 5.85
C TRP A 230 12.20 -5.07 6.48
N GLY A 231 12.32 -4.96 7.83
CA GLY A 231 12.93 -5.92 8.74
C GLY A 231 14.33 -6.47 8.46
N LYS A 232 14.73 -7.44 9.27
CA LYS A 232 15.98 -8.20 9.12
C LYS A 232 15.97 -8.98 7.80
N GLU A 233 17.12 -9.10 7.15
CA GLU A 233 17.28 -9.79 5.85
C GLU A 233 16.58 -11.16 5.77
N ASN A 234 16.55 -11.92 6.87
CA ASN A 234 15.96 -13.26 6.92
C ASN A 234 14.42 -13.27 6.93
N GLU A 235 13.76 -12.15 7.22
CA GLU A 235 12.31 -12.02 7.26
C GLU A 235 11.74 -11.35 5.99
N SER A 236 12.60 -10.75 5.18
CA SER A 236 12.20 -10.03 3.98
C SER A 236 11.78 -10.96 2.85
N PRO A 237 10.78 -10.57 2.01
CA PRO A 237 10.47 -11.26 0.77
C PRO A 237 11.71 -11.42 -0.12
N SER A 238 11.76 -12.50 -0.91
CA SER A 238 12.93 -12.85 -1.71
C SER A 238 13.45 -11.71 -2.58
N PHE A 239 12.54 -10.89 -3.15
CA PHE A 239 12.94 -9.83 -4.05
C PHE A 239 13.60 -8.64 -3.31
N LEU A 240 13.26 -8.34 -2.05
CA LEU A 240 13.93 -7.29 -1.27
C LEU A 240 15.39 -7.64 -0.97
N ARG A 241 15.66 -8.91 -0.68
CA ARG A 241 17.05 -9.41 -0.53
C ARG A 241 17.88 -9.24 -1.81
N PHE A 242 17.19 -9.30 -2.96
CA PHE A 242 17.78 -9.07 -4.27
C PHE A 242 18.05 -7.58 -4.54
N ILE A 243 17.10 -6.70 -4.19
CA ILE A 243 17.06 -5.29 -4.63
C ILE A 243 18.10 -4.41 -3.91
N ASP A 244 18.43 -4.69 -2.66
CA ASP A 244 19.30 -3.80 -1.86
C ASP A 244 20.63 -3.43 -2.55
N ASN A 245 21.18 -4.31 -3.36
CA ASN A 245 22.44 -4.10 -4.07
C ASN A 245 22.30 -3.53 -5.49
N VAL A 246 21.08 -3.37 -6.01
CA VAL A 246 20.87 -3.00 -7.42
C VAL A 246 20.08 -1.71 -7.63
N LYS A 247 19.72 -1.00 -6.57
CA LYS A 247 18.87 0.21 -6.57
C LYS A 247 19.23 1.26 -7.61
N LYS A 248 20.51 1.57 -7.73
CA LYS A 248 21.02 2.59 -8.68
C LYS A 248 20.89 2.16 -10.15
N ARG A 249 20.72 0.86 -10.40
CA ARG A 249 20.63 0.26 -11.74
C ARG A 249 19.22 -0.23 -12.07
N MET A 250 18.28 -0.02 -11.15
CA MET A 250 16.90 -0.44 -11.29
C MET A 250 16.00 0.76 -11.58
N THR A 251 15.16 0.60 -12.59
CA THR A 251 14.03 1.48 -12.87
C THR A 251 12.74 0.69 -12.61
N VAL A 252 11.87 1.24 -11.76
CA VAL A 252 10.56 0.66 -11.47
C VAL A 252 9.53 1.34 -12.34
N PHE A 253 8.89 0.59 -13.22
CA PHE A 253 7.77 1.05 -14.04
C PHE A 253 6.47 0.65 -13.36
N ILE A 254 5.55 1.58 -13.20
CA ILE A 254 4.31 1.41 -12.44
C ILE A 254 3.15 1.98 -13.23
N ASP A 255 2.08 1.21 -13.41
CA ASP A 255 0.81 1.72 -13.93
C ASP A 255 -0.18 2.09 -12.80
N ASP A 256 -1.23 2.83 -13.15
CA ASP A 256 -2.29 3.24 -12.20
C ASP A 256 -2.94 2.05 -11.47
N GLN A 257 -3.04 0.89 -12.11
CA GLN A 257 -3.62 -0.29 -11.48
C GLN A 257 -2.74 -0.84 -10.35
N ALA A 258 -1.41 -0.82 -10.52
CA ALA A 258 -0.47 -1.27 -9.50
C ALA A 258 -0.37 -0.29 -8.31
N LEU A 259 -0.87 0.93 -8.43
CA LEU A 259 -0.98 1.88 -7.33
C LEU A 259 -2.17 1.59 -6.41
N THR A 260 -3.09 0.73 -6.81
CA THR A 260 -4.27 0.37 -6.03
C THR A 260 -4.11 -1.02 -5.39
N TRP A 261 -4.71 -1.21 -4.22
CA TRP A 261 -4.79 -2.52 -3.61
C TRP A 261 -5.87 -3.38 -4.29
N PRO A 262 -5.78 -4.72 -4.22
CA PRO A 262 -6.92 -5.59 -4.52
C PRO A 262 -8.14 -5.21 -3.70
N GLN A 263 -9.31 -5.19 -4.32
CA GLN A 263 -10.53 -4.66 -3.71
C GLN A 263 -11.64 -5.69 -3.60
N VAL A 264 -12.32 -5.67 -2.45
CA VAL A 264 -13.63 -6.27 -2.24
C VAL A 264 -14.67 -5.14 -2.25
N LYS A 265 -15.75 -5.30 -3.02
CA LYS A 265 -16.83 -4.32 -3.09
C LYS A 265 -18.10 -4.91 -2.50
N LEU A 266 -18.61 -4.29 -1.44
CA LEU A 266 -19.86 -4.66 -0.81
C LEU A 266 -20.94 -3.65 -1.16
N LYS A 267 -22.11 -4.14 -1.56
CA LYS A 267 -23.30 -3.32 -1.77
C LYS A 267 -24.14 -3.31 -0.50
N ARG A 268 -24.56 -2.12 -0.06
CA ARG A 268 -25.50 -1.94 1.04
C ARG A 268 -26.65 -1.03 0.60
N GLU A 269 -27.87 -1.51 0.76
CA GLU A 269 -29.07 -0.69 0.58
C GLU A 269 -29.25 0.25 1.78
N THR A 270 -29.55 1.50 1.52
CA THR A 270 -29.80 2.52 2.54
C THR A 270 -31.08 3.28 2.24
N LYS A 271 -31.61 3.99 3.24
CA LYS A 271 -32.81 4.84 3.06
C LYS A 271 -32.64 5.97 2.02
N VAL A 272 -31.41 6.34 1.70
CA VAL A 272 -31.06 7.42 0.76
C VAL A 272 -30.43 6.89 -0.53
N GLY A 273 -30.59 5.60 -0.80
CA GLY A 273 -30.07 4.91 -1.99
C GLY A 273 -28.97 3.90 -1.65
N ASP A 274 -28.54 3.15 -2.65
CA ASP A 274 -27.49 2.16 -2.51
C ASP A 274 -26.14 2.81 -2.26
N THR A 275 -25.34 2.20 -1.38
CA THR A 275 -23.94 2.56 -1.19
C THR A 275 -23.04 1.36 -1.51
N HIS A 276 -21.84 1.65 -1.99
CA HIS A 276 -20.79 0.66 -2.22
C HIS A 276 -19.65 0.91 -1.24
N ILE A 277 -19.39 -0.10 -0.39
CA ILE A 277 -18.26 -0.10 0.53
C ILE A 277 -17.12 -0.79 -0.19
N THR A 278 -15.99 -0.10 -0.35
CA THR A 278 -14.78 -0.66 -0.93
C THR A 278 -13.82 -1.03 0.20
N ILE A 279 -13.25 -2.21 0.11
CA ILE A 279 -12.29 -2.73 1.09
C ILE A 279 -11.02 -3.08 0.34
N ASP A 280 -9.93 -2.41 0.64
CA ASP A 280 -8.61 -2.74 0.13
C ASP A 280 -8.05 -3.92 0.93
N THR A 281 -7.52 -4.93 0.24
CA THR A 281 -6.92 -6.12 0.87
C THR A 281 -5.48 -6.31 0.40
N ALA A 282 -4.65 -6.89 1.24
CA ALA A 282 -3.24 -7.14 0.90
C ALA A 282 -3.08 -8.09 -0.30
N LEU A 283 -3.92 -9.10 -0.38
CA LEU A 283 -3.99 -10.06 -1.49
C LEU A 283 -5.43 -10.15 -2.01
N PRO A 284 -5.63 -10.63 -3.24
CA PRO A 284 -6.98 -10.92 -3.75
C PRO A 284 -7.73 -11.83 -2.77
N PHE A 285 -8.89 -11.38 -2.32
CA PHE A 285 -9.71 -12.10 -1.37
C PHE A 285 -10.53 -13.17 -2.10
N ASP A 286 -10.48 -14.40 -1.58
CA ASP A 286 -11.25 -15.52 -2.10
C ASP A 286 -12.22 -16.04 -1.02
N GLU A 287 -13.50 -15.76 -1.18
CA GLU A 287 -14.56 -16.18 -0.27
C GLU A 287 -14.65 -17.71 -0.10
N LYS A 288 -14.18 -18.46 -1.11
CA LYS A 288 -14.22 -19.92 -1.10
C LYS A 288 -13.11 -20.56 -0.26
N LYS A 289 -12.08 -19.79 0.08
CA LYS A 289 -11.03 -20.27 0.97
C LYS A 289 -11.57 -20.36 2.40
N LYS A 290 -11.80 -21.59 2.85
CA LYS A 290 -12.29 -21.93 4.19
C LYS A 290 -11.26 -21.71 5.33
N ASN A 291 -10.23 -20.91 5.11
CA ASN A 291 -9.25 -20.60 6.16
C ASN A 291 -9.87 -19.56 7.11
N LYS A 292 -10.26 -19.98 8.30
CA LYS A 292 -10.81 -19.12 9.36
C LYS A 292 -9.74 -18.24 10.03
N VAL A 293 -8.88 -17.61 9.25
CA VAL A 293 -7.88 -16.68 9.80
C VAL A 293 -8.56 -15.39 10.26
N PRO A 294 -8.06 -14.74 11.32
CA PRO A 294 -8.61 -13.46 11.77
C PRO A 294 -8.53 -12.38 10.68
N VAL A 295 -9.60 -11.57 10.61
CA VAL A 295 -9.67 -10.38 9.75
C VAL A 295 -9.48 -9.14 10.60
N ILE A 296 -8.58 -8.26 10.18
CA ILE A 296 -8.33 -6.96 10.80
C ILE A 296 -8.91 -5.89 9.90
N ILE A 297 -10.09 -5.38 10.25
CA ILE A 297 -10.74 -4.28 9.53
C ILE A 297 -10.15 -2.97 10.01
N MET A 298 -9.47 -2.26 9.12
CA MET A 298 -8.86 -0.97 9.39
C MET A 298 -9.82 0.16 9.01
N VAL A 299 -10.14 1.01 9.98
CA VAL A 299 -11.08 2.13 9.85
C VAL A 299 -10.30 3.43 9.98
N HIS A 300 -10.21 4.17 8.88
CA HIS A 300 -9.41 5.38 8.85
C HIS A 300 -10.08 6.58 9.53
N GLY A 301 -9.27 7.56 9.91
CA GLY A 301 -9.73 8.80 10.50
C GLY A 301 -10.25 9.80 9.45
N PHE A 302 -9.91 11.07 9.70
CA PHE A 302 -10.34 12.18 8.86
C PHE A 302 -9.78 12.11 7.43
N LEU A 303 -10.55 12.54 6.45
CA LEU A 303 -10.29 12.56 5.01
C LEU A 303 -10.35 11.22 4.28
N GLY A 304 -10.45 10.10 4.95
CA GLY A 304 -10.49 8.79 4.27
C GLY A 304 -9.24 8.48 3.44
N LEU A 305 -8.12 9.10 3.78
CA LEU A 305 -6.86 8.86 3.10
C LEU A 305 -6.43 7.42 3.35
N ASN A 306 -5.98 6.75 2.30
CA ASN A 306 -5.43 5.40 2.43
C ASN A 306 -4.05 5.48 3.11
N THR A 307 -4.08 5.58 4.45
CA THR A 307 -2.90 5.65 5.30
C THR A 307 -2.46 4.27 5.82
N PHE A 308 -3.18 3.20 5.46
CA PHE A 308 -2.90 1.86 5.96
C PHE A 308 -1.99 1.02 5.08
N ASP A 309 -1.38 1.60 4.04
CA ASP A 309 -0.48 0.91 3.12
C ASP A 309 0.57 0.07 3.81
N ALA A 310 1.23 0.64 4.84
CA ALA A 310 2.25 -0.08 5.58
C ALA A 310 1.67 -1.28 6.34
N LEU A 311 0.50 -1.14 6.96
CA LEU A 311 -0.14 -2.25 7.66
C LEU A 311 -0.64 -3.31 6.68
N LEU A 312 -1.26 -2.92 5.56
CA LEU A 312 -1.67 -3.84 4.49
C LEU A 312 -0.47 -4.63 3.96
N ALA A 313 0.68 -3.97 3.75
CA ALA A 313 1.88 -4.61 3.23
C ALA A 313 2.50 -5.61 4.22
N PHE A 314 2.40 -5.34 5.52
CA PHE A 314 3.25 -5.99 6.49
C PHE A 314 2.53 -6.92 7.47
N ILE A 315 1.20 -6.90 7.53
CA ILE A 315 0.43 -7.93 8.21
C ILE A 315 0.64 -9.26 7.46
N PRO A 316 1.13 -10.33 8.14
CA PRO A 316 1.42 -11.60 7.49
C PRO A 316 0.17 -12.19 6.82
N PRO A 317 0.10 -12.23 5.47
CA PRO A 317 -1.13 -12.60 4.75
C PRO A 317 -1.49 -14.09 4.86
N GLU A 318 -0.54 -14.92 5.29
CA GLU A 318 -0.78 -16.33 5.57
C GLU A 318 -1.47 -16.58 6.92
N LYS A 319 -1.47 -15.58 7.81
CA LYS A 319 -2.02 -15.67 9.19
C LYS A 319 -3.22 -14.78 9.42
N TYR A 320 -3.32 -13.67 8.68
CA TYR A 320 -4.33 -12.64 8.88
C TYR A 320 -4.82 -12.09 7.54
N ILE A 321 -6.05 -11.64 7.50
CA ILE A 321 -6.58 -10.82 6.41
C ILE A 321 -6.56 -9.37 6.87
N ALA A 322 -5.72 -8.56 6.24
CA ALA A 322 -5.71 -7.11 6.42
C ALA A 322 -6.73 -6.48 5.46
N ALA A 323 -7.66 -5.69 5.97
CA ALA A 323 -8.80 -5.14 5.24
C ALA A 323 -8.97 -3.66 5.57
N ALA A 324 -8.48 -2.74 4.71
CA ALA A 324 -8.68 -1.31 4.90
C ALA A 324 -10.02 -0.90 4.28
N MET A 325 -10.93 -0.42 5.12
CA MET A 325 -12.27 -0.07 4.71
C MET A 325 -12.33 1.39 4.25
N HIS A 326 -12.89 1.63 3.07
CA HIS A 326 -13.35 2.94 2.63
C HIS A 326 -14.82 3.11 3.03
N TYR A 327 -15.19 4.31 3.50
CA TYR A 327 -16.56 4.55 4.01
C TYR A 327 -17.68 4.43 2.97
N GLY A 328 -17.31 4.15 1.72
CA GLY A 328 -18.23 3.99 0.60
C GLY A 328 -18.58 5.31 -0.08
N SER A 329 -19.31 5.20 -1.17
CA SER A 329 -19.88 6.35 -1.84
C SER A 329 -20.92 6.97 -0.91
N ILE A 330 -20.66 8.19 -0.44
CA ILE A 330 -21.62 8.92 0.41
C ILE A 330 -22.75 9.38 -0.49
N PRO A 331 -24.02 9.01 -0.17
CA PRO A 331 -25.14 9.48 -0.94
C PRO A 331 -25.19 11.01 -0.96
N HIS A 332 -25.38 11.61 -2.13
CA HIS A 332 -25.41 13.08 -2.28
C HIS A 332 -26.48 13.76 -1.41
N ALA A 333 -27.54 13.02 -1.08
CA ALA A 333 -28.64 13.50 -0.24
C ALA A 333 -28.42 13.28 1.26
N LEU A 334 -27.30 12.69 1.70
CA LEU A 334 -27.07 12.37 3.10
C LEU A 334 -26.91 13.67 3.93
N PRO A 335 -27.77 13.93 4.92
CA PRO A 335 -27.62 15.05 5.83
C PRO A 335 -26.36 14.90 6.70
N PRO A 336 -25.60 15.99 6.95
CA PRO A 336 -24.40 15.92 7.78
C PRO A 336 -24.60 15.29 9.16
N LYS A 337 -25.80 15.48 9.76
CA LYS A 337 -26.16 14.90 11.05
C LYS A 337 -26.29 13.38 11.07
N GLN A 338 -26.42 12.74 9.90
CA GLN A 338 -26.56 11.29 9.77
C GLN A 338 -25.26 10.63 9.29
N TYR A 339 -24.22 11.42 9.07
CA TYR A 339 -22.98 10.91 8.49
C TYR A 339 -22.29 9.85 9.37
N SER A 340 -22.21 10.08 10.67
CA SER A 340 -21.54 9.12 11.57
C SER A 340 -22.35 7.84 11.76
N GLU A 341 -23.68 7.95 11.79
CA GLU A 341 -24.55 6.76 11.78
C GLU A 341 -24.37 5.96 10.49
N PHE A 342 -24.31 6.63 9.35
CA PHE A 342 -24.02 6.02 8.05
C PHE A 342 -22.68 5.27 8.05
N VAL A 343 -21.62 5.87 8.58
CA VAL A 343 -20.29 5.24 8.69
C VAL A 343 -20.34 4.04 9.65
N ALA A 344 -20.97 4.19 10.81
CA ALA A 344 -21.12 3.11 11.79
C ALA A 344 -21.88 1.90 11.22
N GLU A 345 -22.94 2.14 10.46
CA GLU A 345 -23.68 1.10 9.76
C GLU A 345 -22.83 0.42 8.68
N ASN A 346 -21.97 1.16 7.96
CA ASN A 346 -21.04 0.58 6.98
C ASN A 346 -19.98 -0.29 7.68
N ILE A 347 -19.48 0.12 8.84
CA ILE A 347 -18.58 -0.70 9.68
C ILE A 347 -19.30 -1.99 10.08
N ASN A 348 -20.52 -1.89 10.61
CA ASN A 348 -21.32 -3.04 11.01
C ASN A 348 -21.58 -4.01 9.84
N HIS A 349 -21.88 -3.48 8.65
CA HIS A 349 -22.09 -4.31 7.45
C HIS A 349 -20.81 -5.01 7.00
N THR A 350 -19.65 -4.35 7.12
CA THR A 350 -18.35 -4.96 6.82
C THR A 350 -18.00 -6.07 7.80
N VAL A 351 -18.29 -5.87 9.10
CA VAL A 351 -18.13 -6.90 10.13
C VAL A 351 -19.06 -8.10 9.86
N ASP A 352 -20.30 -7.84 9.47
CA ASP A 352 -21.29 -8.88 9.11
C ASP A 352 -20.81 -9.74 7.96
N TYR A 353 -20.26 -9.12 6.91
CA TYR A 353 -19.73 -9.84 5.75
C TYR A 353 -18.65 -10.85 6.14
N PHE A 354 -17.60 -10.40 6.83
CA PHE A 354 -16.52 -11.30 7.23
C PHE A 354 -16.94 -12.30 8.31
N GLY A 355 -17.78 -11.88 9.25
CA GLY A 355 -18.30 -12.75 10.32
C GLY A 355 -19.17 -13.89 9.81
N LYS A 356 -20.04 -13.64 8.83
CA LYS A 356 -20.89 -14.68 8.20
C LYS A 356 -20.10 -15.73 7.42
N ILE A 357 -18.96 -15.34 6.87
CA ILE A 357 -18.04 -16.28 6.20
C ILE A 357 -17.27 -17.13 7.24
N GLY A 358 -17.33 -16.73 8.53
CA GLY A 358 -16.75 -17.46 9.66
C GLY A 358 -15.37 -17.01 10.10
N HIS A 359 -14.94 -15.83 9.69
CA HIS A 359 -13.69 -15.23 10.16
C HIS A 359 -13.87 -14.57 11.54
N PRO A 360 -12.94 -14.75 12.51
CA PRO A 360 -12.85 -13.88 13.68
C PRO A 360 -12.53 -12.44 13.24
N VAL A 361 -13.33 -11.47 13.66
CA VAL A 361 -13.21 -10.09 13.20
C VAL A 361 -12.61 -9.20 14.29
N TYR A 362 -11.61 -8.42 13.92
CA TYR A 362 -10.99 -7.38 14.73
C TYR A 362 -11.10 -6.03 14.02
N ILE A 363 -11.22 -4.95 14.77
CA ILE A 363 -11.22 -3.59 14.21
C ILE A 363 -9.98 -2.85 14.69
N PHE A 364 -9.22 -2.30 13.75
CA PHE A 364 -8.17 -1.31 13.99
C PHE A 364 -8.70 0.06 13.58
N ASP A 365 -8.95 0.95 14.53
CA ASP A 365 -9.42 2.30 14.26
C ASP A 365 -8.38 3.35 14.61
N HIS A 366 -8.30 4.37 13.74
CA HIS A 366 -7.34 5.45 13.91
C HIS A 366 -8.03 6.81 14.00
N SER A 367 -7.57 7.64 14.95
CA SER A 367 -7.94 9.04 15.04
C SER A 367 -9.47 9.23 15.14
N MET A 368 -10.08 9.98 14.21
CA MET A 368 -11.51 10.28 14.19
C MET A 368 -12.40 9.03 14.05
N ALA A 369 -11.90 7.92 13.54
CA ALA A 369 -12.67 6.66 13.48
C ALA A 369 -13.14 6.20 14.86
N ASN A 370 -12.40 6.56 15.91
CA ASN A 370 -12.79 6.32 17.29
C ASN A 370 -14.19 6.89 17.62
N THR A 371 -14.60 8.02 17.04
CA THR A 371 -15.92 8.61 17.27
C THR A 371 -17.05 7.71 16.82
N TYR A 372 -16.87 7.00 15.69
CA TYR A 372 -17.85 6.04 15.18
C TYR A 372 -17.93 4.80 16.07
N LEU A 373 -16.78 4.32 16.55
CA LEU A 373 -16.71 3.16 17.43
C LEU A 373 -17.30 3.46 18.82
N LEU A 374 -17.14 4.69 19.33
CA LEU A 374 -17.80 5.14 20.57
C LEU A 374 -19.32 5.17 20.39
N MET A 375 -19.81 5.70 19.28
CA MET A 375 -21.25 5.72 18.98
C MET A 375 -21.81 4.30 18.84
N ILE A 376 -21.06 3.38 18.22
CA ILE A 376 -21.41 1.96 18.15
C ILE A 376 -21.49 1.37 19.56
N SER A 377 -20.50 1.61 20.41
CA SER A 377 -20.47 1.12 21.78
C SER A 377 -21.72 1.57 22.56
N GLU A 378 -22.06 2.86 22.51
CA GLU A 378 -23.24 3.40 23.18
C GLU A 378 -24.57 2.82 22.68
N ASN A 379 -24.60 2.40 21.42
CA ASN A 379 -25.79 1.88 20.75
C ASN A 379 -25.60 0.45 20.25
N ILE A 380 -24.83 -0.37 20.96
CA ILE A 380 -24.39 -1.70 20.50
C ILE A 380 -25.56 -2.61 20.08
N GLN A 381 -26.74 -2.45 20.67
CA GLN A 381 -27.93 -3.21 20.33
C GLN A 381 -28.45 -2.94 18.90
N LYS A 382 -28.11 -1.80 18.30
CA LYS A 382 -28.44 -1.50 16.90
C LYS A 382 -27.44 -2.15 15.91
N PHE A 383 -26.28 -2.58 16.38
CA PHE A 383 -25.16 -3.06 15.56
C PHE A 383 -24.92 -4.56 15.81
N ASN A 384 -25.92 -5.38 15.44
CA ASN A 384 -25.94 -6.81 15.74
C ASN A 384 -24.71 -7.58 15.26
N ALA A 385 -24.15 -7.23 14.09
CA ALA A 385 -22.98 -7.91 13.57
C ALA A 385 -21.74 -7.65 14.44
N ILE A 386 -21.55 -6.41 14.87
CA ILE A 386 -20.45 -6.06 15.79
C ILE A 386 -20.62 -6.80 17.11
N LYS A 387 -21.81 -6.80 17.68
CA LYS A 387 -22.12 -7.54 18.90
C LYS A 387 -21.82 -9.05 18.78
N THR A 388 -22.09 -9.63 17.60
CA THR A 388 -21.99 -11.08 17.37
C THR A 388 -20.57 -11.52 16.97
N TYR A 389 -19.93 -10.78 16.08
CA TYR A 389 -18.72 -11.24 15.39
C TYR A 389 -17.45 -10.53 15.81
N LEU A 390 -17.53 -9.33 16.41
CA LEU A 390 -16.32 -8.60 16.81
C LEU A 390 -15.65 -9.27 18.00
N LYS A 391 -14.37 -9.64 17.83
CA LYS A 391 -13.57 -10.33 18.85
C LYS A 391 -12.64 -9.38 19.63
N GLY A 392 -12.32 -8.22 19.07
CA GLY A 392 -11.53 -7.23 19.74
C GLY A 392 -11.35 -5.94 18.94
N ARG A 393 -10.93 -4.90 19.62
CA ARG A 393 -10.72 -3.57 19.05
C ARG A 393 -9.34 -3.06 19.36
N ILE A 394 -8.68 -2.44 18.40
CA ILE A 394 -7.41 -1.74 18.54
C ILE A 394 -7.61 -0.27 18.17
N ALA A 395 -7.60 0.62 19.16
CA ALA A 395 -7.73 2.06 18.96
C ALA A 395 -6.35 2.72 18.92
N CYS A 396 -5.96 3.27 17.77
CA CYS A 396 -4.68 3.95 17.60
C CYS A 396 -4.88 5.46 17.60
N ASN A 397 -4.19 6.14 18.52
CA ASN A 397 -4.32 7.58 18.73
C ASN A 397 -5.79 8.06 18.67
N PRO A 398 -6.63 7.51 19.55
CA PRO A 398 -8.06 7.73 19.49
C PRO A 398 -8.40 9.20 19.76
N PHE A 399 -9.25 9.76 18.92
CA PHE A 399 -9.67 11.14 18.95
C PHE A 399 -10.98 11.31 19.74
N PHE A 400 -11.07 12.33 20.59
CA PHE A 400 -12.23 12.61 21.43
C PHE A 400 -12.86 13.98 21.17
N GLY A 401 -14.18 14.05 21.37
CA GLY A 401 -15.02 15.16 21.02
C GLY A 401 -14.62 16.54 21.59
N SER A 402 -14.26 16.64 22.88
CA SER A 402 -13.89 17.93 23.50
C SER A 402 -12.62 18.53 22.90
N GLU A 403 -11.71 17.69 22.43
CA GLU A 403 -10.46 18.10 21.79
C GLU A 403 -10.62 18.38 20.28
N THR A 404 -11.76 18.00 19.66
CA THR A 404 -12.10 18.31 18.26
C THR A 404 -11.98 19.79 17.97
N LYS A 405 -12.30 20.62 18.94
CA LYS A 405 -12.23 22.09 18.83
C LYS A 405 -10.79 22.57 18.63
N HIS A 406 -9.84 22.01 19.39
CA HIS A 406 -8.42 22.36 19.27
C HIS A 406 -7.78 21.75 18.02
N ALA A 407 -8.11 20.52 17.68
CA ALA A 407 -7.62 19.89 16.46
C ALA A 407 -8.16 20.60 15.22
N THR A 408 -9.45 20.96 15.19
CA THR A 408 -10.04 21.73 14.09
C THR A 408 -9.43 23.12 13.99
N ALA A 409 -9.21 23.83 15.10
CA ALA A 409 -8.55 25.13 15.10
C ALA A 409 -7.10 25.03 14.58
N ARG A 410 -6.33 24.03 15.02
CA ARG A 410 -4.97 23.79 14.53
C ARG A 410 -4.95 23.36 13.07
N PHE A 411 -5.92 22.57 12.63
CA PHE A 411 -6.08 22.21 11.22
C PHE A 411 -6.39 23.44 10.37
N VAL A 412 -7.32 24.28 10.80
CA VAL A 412 -7.62 25.56 10.14
C VAL A 412 -6.39 26.46 10.10
N ASP A 413 -5.66 26.59 11.21
CA ASP A 413 -4.43 27.39 11.28
C ASP A 413 -3.32 26.83 10.38
N SER A 414 -3.06 25.54 10.42
CA SER A 414 -1.95 24.91 9.69
C SER A 414 -2.26 24.69 8.21
N VAL A 415 -3.48 24.36 7.86
CA VAL A 415 -3.88 24.01 6.49
C VAL A 415 -4.45 25.22 5.75
N ILE A 416 -5.36 25.97 6.36
CA ILE A 416 -6.03 27.09 5.67
C ILE A 416 -5.19 28.36 5.70
N LEU A 417 -4.71 28.79 6.89
CA LEU A 417 -3.98 30.06 7.01
C LEU A 417 -2.56 30.01 6.44
N LYS A 418 -1.92 28.83 6.45
CA LYS A 418 -0.59 28.64 5.84
C LYS A 418 -0.66 28.25 4.36
N SER A 419 -1.85 28.02 3.79
CA SER A 419 -2.01 27.73 2.36
C SER A 419 -1.68 28.95 1.50
N LYS A 420 -1.32 28.71 0.23
CA LYS A 420 -1.13 29.78 -0.80
C LYS A 420 -2.50 30.32 -1.29
N ILE A 421 -3.40 30.65 -0.37
CA ILE A 421 -4.64 31.36 -0.67
C ILE A 421 -4.32 32.82 -0.94
N SER A 422 -5.11 33.49 -1.78
CA SER A 422 -4.91 34.90 -2.08
C SER A 422 -4.86 35.76 -0.79
N ALA A 423 -4.16 36.88 -0.83
CA ALA A 423 -4.07 37.78 0.33
C ALA A 423 -5.46 38.26 0.80
N VAL A 424 -6.42 38.39 -0.12
CA VAL A 424 -7.82 38.76 0.16
C VAL A 424 -8.52 37.64 0.96
N ASP A 425 -8.38 36.39 0.52
CA ASP A 425 -9.00 35.27 1.21
C ASP A 425 -8.36 35.04 2.59
N LYS A 426 -7.04 35.23 2.70
CA LYS A 426 -6.35 35.21 4.00
C LYS A 426 -6.82 36.31 4.94
N SER A 427 -7.05 37.50 4.40
CA SER A 427 -7.55 38.64 5.18
C SER A 427 -8.96 38.39 5.69
N LEU A 428 -9.84 37.78 4.88
CA LEU A 428 -11.16 37.36 5.31
C LEU A 428 -11.11 36.33 6.45
N PHE A 429 -10.29 35.28 6.32
CA PHE A 429 -10.10 34.29 7.38
C PHE A 429 -9.45 34.89 8.62
N LYS A 430 -8.50 35.82 8.46
CA LYS A 430 -7.85 36.53 9.56
C LYS A 430 -8.82 37.47 10.25
N ALA A 431 -9.66 38.19 9.50
CA ALA A 431 -10.73 39.04 10.04
C ALA A 431 -11.80 38.24 10.81
N LEU A 432 -12.20 37.08 10.25
CA LEU A 432 -13.12 36.17 10.93
C LEU A 432 -12.52 35.61 12.25
N ARG A 433 -11.19 35.39 12.30
CA ARG A 433 -10.50 34.97 13.52
C ARG A 433 -10.39 36.07 14.60
N THR A 434 -10.23 37.31 14.16
CA THR A 434 -10.06 38.46 15.09
C THR A 434 -11.38 39.00 15.64
N MET A 435 -12.52 38.55 15.15
CA MET A 435 -13.81 38.90 15.73
C MET A 435 -13.96 38.28 17.12
N ARG A 436 -14.11 39.10 18.17
CA ARG A 436 -14.25 38.68 19.58
C ARG A 436 -15.16 37.48 19.86
N PRO A 437 -16.31 37.27 19.16
CA PRO A 437 -17.12 36.06 19.36
C PRO A 437 -16.38 34.75 19.01
N PHE A 438 -15.30 34.81 18.25
CA PHE A 438 -14.54 33.65 17.80
C PHE A 438 -13.33 33.32 18.66
N GLU A 439 -12.95 34.20 19.60
CA GLU A 439 -11.95 33.90 20.64
C GLU A 439 -12.46 32.87 21.64
N THR A 440 -13.79 32.72 21.76
CA THR A 440 -14.40 31.71 22.62
C THR A 440 -14.46 30.35 21.92
N LYS A 441 -14.31 29.25 22.67
CA LYS A 441 -14.50 27.87 22.17
C LYS A 441 -15.84 27.68 21.43
N ARG A 442 -16.88 28.43 21.79
CA ARG A 442 -18.19 28.43 21.12
C ARG A 442 -18.14 29.16 19.77
N GLY A 443 -17.48 30.30 19.69
CA GLY A 443 -17.38 31.10 18.47
C GLY A 443 -16.63 30.36 17.36
N MET A 444 -15.50 29.75 17.65
CA MET A 444 -14.75 28.92 16.65
C MET A 444 -15.58 27.76 16.12
N ARG A 445 -16.40 27.15 16.94
CA ARG A 445 -17.30 26.08 16.50
C ARG A 445 -18.38 26.60 15.55
N TYR A 446 -19.02 27.77 15.85
CA TYR A 446 -20.01 28.36 14.96
C TYR A 446 -19.39 28.80 13.63
N LEU A 447 -18.16 29.33 13.67
CA LEU A 447 -17.41 29.66 12.45
C LEU A 447 -17.17 28.40 11.57
N ALA A 448 -16.67 27.33 12.17
CA ALA A 448 -16.40 26.09 11.45
C ALA A 448 -17.71 25.48 10.90
N ILE A 449 -18.81 25.49 11.65
CA ILE A 449 -20.13 25.05 11.18
C ILE A 449 -20.63 25.95 10.06
N GLY A 450 -20.52 27.27 10.19
CA GLY A 450 -20.91 28.24 9.17
C GLY A 450 -20.13 28.06 7.88
N LEU A 451 -18.80 27.94 7.97
CA LEU A 451 -17.91 27.72 6.84
C LEU A 451 -18.24 26.40 6.13
N THR A 452 -18.40 25.30 6.87
CA THR A 452 -18.73 24.00 6.29
C THR A 452 -20.12 23.99 5.67
N HIS A 453 -21.08 24.68 6.27
CA HIS A 453 -22.43 24.84 5.72
C HIS A 453 -22.40 25.62 4.40
N TRP A 454 -21.61 26.67 4.33
CA TRP A 454 -21.38 27.42 3.10
C TRP A 454 -20.71 26.56 2.03
N LEU A 455 -19.67 25.79 2.38
CA LEU A 455 -18.98 24.85 1.48
C LEU A 455 -19.91 23.73 0.95
N ILE A 456 -20.94 23.33 1.71
CA ILE A 456 -21.90 22.31 1.28
C ILE A 456 -22.92 22.90 0.29
N LYS A 457 -23.32 24.16 0.49
CA LYS A 457 -24.47 24.75 -0.21
C LYS A 457 -24.14 25.45 -1.53
N SER A 458 -22.90 25.87 -1.76
CA SER A 458 -22.60 26.66 -2.95
C SER A 458 -21.59 25.98 -3.88
N ASP A 459 -21.89 26.03 -5.20
CA ASP A 459 -21.02 25.59 -6.28
C ASP A 459 -20.35 26.82 -6.92
N SER A 460 -19.42 27.46 -6.22
CA SER A 460 -18.76 28.65 -6.77
C SER A 460 -17.30 28.38 -7.13
N THR A 461 -16.78 29.17 -8.11
CA THR A 461 -15.37 29.16 -8.49
C THR A 461 -14.43 29.44 -7.30
N VAL A 462 -14.90 30.16 -6.28
CA VAL A 462 -14.18 30.44 -5.04
C VAL A 462 -13.95 29.16 -4.23
N HIS A 463 -14.96 28.26 -4.15
CA HIS A 463 -14.83 26.97 -3.48
C HIS A 463 -13.77 26.09 -4.11
N ASN A 464 -13.74 26.04 -5.44
CA ASN A 464 -12.75 25.25 -6.16
C ASN A 464 -11.32 25.77 -5.90
N ARG A 465 -11.13 27.10 -5.82
CA ARG A 465 -9.82 27.68 -5.47
C ARG A 465 -9.41 27.35 -4.03
N ILE A 466 -10.32 27.50 -3.06
CA ILE A 466 -10.05 27.14 -1.65
C ILE A 466 -9.74 25.65 -1.55
N TRP A 467 -10.53 24.80 -2.20
CA TRP A 467 -10.29 23.36 -2.18
C TRP A 467 -8.95 22.97 -2.80
N LYS A 468 -8.61 23.59 -3.94
CA LYS A 468 -7.29 23.40 -4.56
C LYS A 468 -6.15 23.79 -3.61
N ALA A 469 -6.27 24.91 -2.90
CA ALA A 469 -5.28 25.36 -1.94
C ALA A 469 -5.17 24.44 -0.71
N ILE A 470 -6.30 23.93 -0.21
CA ILE A 470 -6.31 22.94 0.88
C ILE A 470 -5.62 21.65 0.43
N LYS A 471 -5.96 21.13 -0.75
CA LYS A 471 -5.30 19.93 -1.30
C LYS A 471 -3.80 20.11 -1.43
N GLN A 472 -3.36 21.23 -2.01
CA GLN A 472 -1.94 21.55 -2.15
C GLN A 472 -1.24 21.58 -0.79
N ARG A 473 -1.87 22.18 0.24
CA ARG A 473 -1.28 22.24 1.58
C ARG A 473 -1.23 20.86 2.25
N VAL A 474 -2.26 20.03 2.10
CA VAL A 474 -2.23 18.65 2.58
C VAL A 474 -1.09 17.87 1.90
N MET A 475 -0.90 18.04 0.59
CA MET A 475 0.21 17.41 -0.14
C MET A 475 1.58 17.92 0.34
N VAL A 476 1.71 19.22 0.66
CA VAL A 476 2.94 19.78 1.24
C VAL A 476 3.20 19.16 2.61
N LEU A 477 2.20 19.06 3.49
CA LEU A 477 2.34 18.42 4.80
C LEU A 477 2.72 16.93 4.67
N VAL A 478 2.11 16.23 3.72
CA VAL A 478 2.46 14.84 3.39
C VAL A 478 3.90 14.73 2.88
N SER A 479 4.37 15.74 2.10
CA SER A 479 5.74 15.79 1.58
C SER A 479 6.76 16.18 2.64
N GLU A 480 6.39 17.06 3.57
CA GLU A 480 7.22 17.46 4.72
C GLU A 480 7.40 16.31 5.72
N MET A 481 6.49 15.33 5.70
CA MET A 481 6.69 14.06 6.38
C MET A 481 7.64 13.20 5.52
N ASP A 482 8.96 13.38 5.66
CA ASP A 482 10.04 12.67 4.95
C ASP A 482 9.95 11.12 4.96
N MET A 483 8.90 10.58 5.52
CA MET A 483 8.67 9.17 5.78
C MET A 483 7.63 8.53 4.86
N LEU A 484 6.88 9.32 4.09
CA LEU A 484 5.97 8.75 3.11
C LEU A 484 6.74 8.50 1.82
N PRO A 485 6.86 7.23 1.40
CA PRO A 485 7.38 6.89 0.09
C PRO A 485 6.66 7.70 -0.98
N GLU A 486 7.39 8.12 -2.02
CA GLU A 486 6.77 8.80 -3.18
C GLU A 486 5.58 8.02 -3.73
N LEU A 487 5.66 6.69 -3.66
CA LEU A 487 4.56 5.79 -3.98
C LEU A 487 3.24 6.14 -3.28
N ASN A 488 3.27 6.67 -2.06
CA ASN A 488 2.06 7.02 -1.32
C ASN A 488 1.57 8.44 -1.61
N LYS A 489 2.43 9.31 -2.11
CA LYS A 489 2.03 10.66 -2.52
C LYS A 489 0.99 10.59 -3.63
N VAL A 490 1.19 9.72 -4.62
CA VAL A 490 0.31 9.57 -5.79
C VAL A 490 -1.10 9.08 -5.39
N PRO A 491 -1.29 7.98 -4.63
CA PRO A 491 -2.62 7.58 -4.17
C PRO A 491 -3.30 8.61 -3.27
N ILE A 492 -2.55 9.30 -2.41
CA ILE A 492 -3.09 10.36 -1.56
C ILE A 492 -3.56 11.53 -2.42
N GLU A 493 -2.74 11.97 -3.37
CA GLU A 493 -3.11 13.03 -4.32
C GLU A 493 -4.32 12.63 -5.14
N HIS A 494 -4.35 11.41 -5.68
CA HIS A 494 -5.49 10.88 -6.43
C HIS A 494 -6.76 10.84 -5.57
N THR A 495 -6.67 10.37 -4.32
CA THR A 495 -7.80 10.36 -3.38
C THR A 495 -8.27 11.78 -3.09
N LEU A 496 -7.36 12.70 -2.79
CA LEU A 496 -7.70 14.11 -2.57
C LEU A 496 -8.30 14.78 -3.80
N ASN A 497 -7.85 14.42 -5.00
CA ASN A 497 -8.38 14.96 -6.25
C ASN A 497 -9.80 14.45 -6.54
N LYS A 498 -10.10 13.22 -6.17
CA LYS A 498 -11.44 12.61 -6.29
C LYS A 498 -12.39 12.99 -5.16
N LEU A 499 -11.87 13.46 -4.01
CA LEU A 499 -12.71 13.82 -2.87
C LEU A 499 -13.42 15.14 -3.13
N PRO A 500 -14.76 15.16 -3.24
CA PRO A 500 -15.50 16.40 -3.38
C PRO A 500 -15.38 17.25 -2.10
N ILE A 501 -15.18 18.57 -2.26
CA ILE A 501 -15.15 19.52 -1.13
C ILE A 501 -16.36 19.38 -0.22
N LYS A 502 -17.49 19.03 -0.79
CA LYS A 502 -18.77 18.81 -0.09
C LYS A 502 -18.69 17.69 0.94
N ILE A 503 -18.03 16.57 0.59
CA ILE A 503 -17.83 15.43 1.49
C ILE A 503 -16.88 15.81 2.63
N PHE A 504 -15.78 16.49 2.30
CA PHE A 504 -14.87 17.03 3.30
C PHE A 504 -15.60 17.95 4.33
N ALA A 505 -16.42 18.85 3.83
CA ALA A 505 -17.21 19.74 4.67
C ALA A 505 -18.24 18.98 5.54
N ILE A 506 -18.87 17.93 5.00
CA ILE A 506 -19.80 17.04 5.74
C ILE A 506 -19.05 16.34 6.88
N GLN A 507 -17.86 15.80 6.64
CA GLN A 507 -17.04 15.12 7.65
C GLN A 507 -16.71 16.07 8.81
N ILE A 508 -16.22 17.30 8.51
CA ILE A 508 -15.94 18.31 9.55
C ILE A 508 -17.21 18.65 10.31
N GLN A 509 -18.31 18.92 9.62
CA GLN A 509 -19.55 19.32 10.27
C GLN A 509 -20.11 18.22 11.17
N SER A 510 -20.03 16.97 10.73
CA SER A 510 -20.41 15.80 11.51
C SER A 510 -19.57 15.69 12.78
N ALA A 511 -18.24 15.70 12.64
CA ALA A 511 -17.32 15.63 13.77
C ALA A 511 -17.56 16.74 14.81
N LEU A 512 -17.80 17.99 14.35
CA LEU A 512 -18.08 19.12 15.23
C LEU A 512 -19.43 19.01 15.96
N ARG A 513 -20.45 18.45 15.33
CA ARG A 513 -21.77 18.24 15.94
C ARG A 513 -21.74 17.13 16.97
N GLU A 514 -21.14 16.02 16.63
CA GLU A 514 -21.09 14.85 17.49
C GLU A 514 -20.17 15.02 18.69
N SER A 515 -19.18 15.93 18.58
CA SER A 515 -18.30 16.23 19.71
C SER A 515 -19.05 16.54 21.02
N LYS A 516 -20.27 17.09 20.94
CA LYS A 516 -21.10 17.35 22.13
C LYS A 516 -21.68 16.09 22.73
N GLU A 517 -22.10 15.15 21.90
CA GLU A 517 -22.69 13.90 22.39
C GLU A 517 -21.60 12.99 22.94
N LEU A 518 -20.43 12.98 22.27
CA LEU A 518 -19.26 12.24 22.72
C LEU A 518 -18.70 12.76 24.07
N ASP A 519 -18.81 14.06 24.32
CA ASP A 519 -18.42 14.65 25.64
C ASP A 519 -19.28 14.11 26.81
N LYS A 520 -20.44 13.51 26.53
CA LYS A 520 -21.31 12.87 27.52
C LYS A 520 -20.96 11.42 27.80
N ILE A 521 -20.19 10.78 26.91
CA ILE A 521 -19.78 9.39 27.08
C ILE A 521 -18.73 9.31 28.18
N LYS A 522 -19.02 8.56 29.22
CA LYS A 522 -18.14 8.40 30.39
C LYS A 522 -17.44 7.05 30.42
N THR A 523 -17.96 6.06 29.72
CA THR A 523 -17.46 4.68 29.73
C THR A 523 -17.69 3.99 28.40
N LEU A 524 -16.95 2.92 28.10
CA LEU A 524 -17.13 2.07 26.93
C LEU A 524 -18.12 0.92 27.20
N THR A 525 -19.24 1.24 27.85
CA THR A 525 -20.17 0.27 28.44
C THR A 525 -20.65 -0.80 27.46
N GLY A 526 -20.88 -0.44 26.20
CA GLY A 526 -21.34 -1.38 25.20
C GLY A 526 -20.32 -2.46 24.86
N PHE A 527 -19.06 -2.10 24.71
CA PHE A 527 -17.99 -3.07 24.47
C PHE A 527 -17.69 -3.90 25.71
N GLU A 528 -17.67 -3.29 26.89
CA GLU A 528 -17.46 -4.00 28.16
C GLU A 528 -18.54 -5.04 28.43
N ASN A 529 -19.81 -4.66 28.31
CA ASN A 529 -20.95 -5.55 28.57
C ASN A 529 -21.06 -6.72 27.57
N ASN A 530 -20.40 -6.61 26.41
CA ASN A 530 -20.31 -7.68 25.42
C ASN A 530 -18.93 -8.38 25.42
N ASN A 531 -18.12 -8.15 26.45
CA ASN A 531 -16.79 -8.74 26.59
C ASN A 531 -15.88 -8.53 25.38
N ILE A 532 -15.98 -7.37 24.70
CA ILE A 532 -15.13 -7.01 23.57
C ILE A 532 -13.87 -6.32 24.13
N PRO A 533 -12.70 -7.00 24.12
CA PRO A 533 -11.46 -6.42 24.61
C PRO A 533 -11.01 -5.27 23.72
N THR A 534 -10.41 -4.25 24.33
CA THR A 534 -9.90 -3.07 23.63
C THR A 534 -8.42 -2.85 23.96
N LEU A 535 -7.57 -2.78 22.93
CA LEU A 535 -6.20 -2.31 23.01
C LEU A 535 -6.16 -0.84 22.58
N VAL A 536 -5.55 0.01 23.38
CA VAL A 536 -5.35 1.43 23.06
C VAL A 536 -3.86 1.68 22.88
N LEU A 537 -3.49 2.09 21.68
CA LEU A 537 -2.16 2.59 21.34
C LEU A 537 -2.21 4.12 21.35
N LYS A 538 -1.56 4.75 22.31
CA LYS A 538 -1.57 6.21 22.43
C LYS A 538 -0.17 6.78 22.36
N SER A 539 -0.01 7.99 21.80
CA SER A 539 1.16 8.83 22.02
C SER A 539 0.79 9.99 22.94
N ALA A 540 1.57 10.20 24.00
CA ALA A 540 1.35 11.28 24.95
C ALA A 540 1.59 12.68 24.34
N ILE A 541 2.40 12.75 23.27
CA ILE A 541 2.77 14.00 22.59
C ILE A 541 2.04 14.20 21.26
N ASP A 542 1.03 13.37 20.96
CA ASP A 542 0.23 13.54 19.73
C ASP A 542 -0.41 14.94 19.68
N PRO A 543 -0.07 15.76 18.67
CA PRO A 543 -0.56 17.14 18.60
C PRO A 543 -2.01 17.24 18.16
N ILE A 544 -2.57 16.18 17.57
CA ILE A 544 -3.91 16.15 16.98
C ILE A 544 -4.90 15.49 17.92
N ALA A 545 -4.58 14.32 18.45
CA ALA A 545 -5.44 13.54 19.32
C ALA A 545 -4.91 13.57 20.76
N LYS A 546 -5.41 14.49 21.56
CA LYS A 546 -5.16 14.44 23.00
C LYS A 546 -5.92 13.27 23.59
N PHE A 547 -5.18 12.35 24.17
CA PHE A 547 -5.74 11.19 24.85
C PHE A 547 -6.54 11.62 26.10
N VAL A 548 -7.74 11.06 26.25
CA VAL A 548 -8.61 11.27 27.40
C VAL A 548 -8.62 10.00 28.25
N PRO A 549 -7.75 9.92 29.28
CA PRO A 549 -7.50 8.69 30.02
C PRO A 549 -8.75 8.08 30.64
N HIS A 550 -9.62 8.89 31.26
CA HIS A 550 -10.74 8.42 32.08
C HIS A 550 -11.71 7.49 31.34
N LEU A 551 -11.85 7.61 30.02
CA LEU A 551 -12.73 6.73 29.23
C LEU A 551 -12.22 5.31 29.10
N TYR A 552 -10.91 5.15 29.13
CA TYR A 552 -10.27 3.85 28.93
C TYR A 552 -9.72 3.25 30.22
N GLU A 553 -9.28 4.08 31.17
CA GLU A 553 -8.72 3.64 32.45
C GLU A 553 -9.78 3.02 33.37
N THR A 554 -11.05 3.42 33.20
CA THR A 554 -12.18 2.86 33.96
C THR A 554 -12.72 1.56 33.40
N SER A 555 -12.30 1.19 32.18
CA SER A 555 -12.77 -0.01 31.47
C SER A 555 -12.00 -1.25 31.89
N LYS A 556 -12.68 -2.29 32.36
CA LYS A 556 -12.09 -3.53 32.84
C LYS A 556 -11.43 -4.37 31.73
N ASN A 557 -11.90 -4.21 30.48
CA ASN A 557 -11.44 -4.98 29.33
C ASN A 557 -10.51 -4.16 28.41
N THR A 558 -9.90 -3.09 28.94
CA THR A 558 -9.04 -2.21 28.14
C THR A 558 -7.59 -2.29 28.60
N THR A 559 -6.69 -2.45 27.65
CA THR A 559 -5.24 -2.35 27.84
C THR A 559 -4.75 -1.10 27.13
N ILE A 560 -3.99 -0.25 27.84
CA ILE A 560 -3.44 1.00 27.31
C ILE A 560 -1.93 0.83 27.19
N ILE A 561 -1.40 1.13 26.00
CA ILE A 561 0.04 1.14 25.72
C ILE A 561 0.45 2.52 25.26
N ASP A 562 1.44 3.11 25.92
CA ASP A 562 2.07 4.34 25.47
C ASP A 562 3.14 4.03 24.44
N VAL A 563 2.92 4.54 23.21
CA VAL A 563 3.80 4.36 22.07
C VAL A 563 4.57 5.64 21.72
N THR A 564 4.69 6.55 22.68
CA THR A 564 5.37 7.84 22.49
C THR A 564 6.83 7.64 22.09
N ASN A 565 7.23 8.24 20.98
CA ASN A 565 8.62 8.36 20.58
C ASN A 565 9.18 9.69 21.15
N SER A 566 10.34 9.66 21.78
CA SER A 566 10.91 10.80 22.54
C SER A 566 11.49 11.93 21.68
N ASP A 567 11.36 11.88 20.34
CA ASP A 567 11.90 12.93 19.48
C ASP A 567 10.86 14.04 19.21
N GLU A 568 10.92 15.08 20.02
CA GLU A 568 9.98 16.23 19.99
C GLU A 568 9.97 16.99 18.64
N LYS A 569 10.96 16.82 17.78
CA LYS A 569 11.03 17.53 16.50
C LYS A 569 10.02 17.04 15.46
N GLU A 570 9.41 15.89 15.67
CA GLU A 570 8.57 15.21 14.68
C GLU A 570 7.13 14.96 15.16
N ILE A 571 6.56 15.93 15.87
CA ILE A 571 5.27 15.83 16.56
C ILE A 571 4.14 15.27 15.68
N PHE A 572 4.07 15.63 14.39
CA PHE A 572 3.03 15.09 13.49
C PHE A 572 3.21 13.59 13.17
N LYS A 573 4.43 13.07 13.30
CA LYS A 573 4.71 11.65 13.11
C LYS A 573 4.06 10.80 14.19
N GLU A 574 3.91 11.33 15.38
CA GLU A 574 3.26 10.63 16.50
C GLU A 574 1.78 10.31 16.23
N HIS A 575 1.06 11.18 15.50
CA HIS A 575 -0.33 10.91 15.13
C HIS A 575 -0.45 9.72 14.16
N LEU A 576 0.55 9.51 13.32
CA LEU A 576 0.62 8.45 12.32
C LEU A 576 1.59 7.33 12.74
N PHE A 577 1.71 7.06 14.04
CA PHE A 577 2.59 6.08 14.63
C PHE A 577 2.66 4.74 13.85
N TYR A 578 1.52 4.20 13.47
CA TYR A 578 1.43 2.93 12.74
C TYR A 578 2.04 2.97 11.33
N MET A 579 2.20 4.15 10.74
CA MET A 579 2.87 4.30 9.43
C MET A 579 4.39 4.36 9.60
N ILE A 580 4.84 4.88 10.74
CA ILE A 580 6.25 5.12 11.05
C ILE A 580 6.88 3.87 11.63
N HIS A 581 6.13 3.19 12.47
CA HIS A 581 6.53 1.96 13.15
C HIS A 581 5.58 0.80 12.82
N PRO A 582 5.41 0.44 11.53
CA PRO A 582 4.43 -0.56 11.13
C PRO A 582 4.74 -1.93 11.73
N LYS A 583 6.03 -2.29 11.86
CA LYS A 583 6.42 -3.56 12.49
C LYS A 583 5.98 -3.62 13.94
N THR A 584 6.32 -2.61 14.74
CA THR A 584 5.89 -2.55 16.15
C THR A 584 4.38 -2.58 16.27
N THR A 585 3.67 -1.83 15.43
CA THR A 585 2.21 -1.81 15.42
C THR A 585 1.65 -3.20 15.12
N ILE A 586 2.20 -3.91 14.13
CA ILE A 586 1.77 -5.25 13.75
C ILE A 586 2.08 -6.26 14.86
N ASP A 587 3.25 -6.17 15.48
CA ASP A 587 3.62 -7.05 16.58
C ASP A 587 2.64 -6.86 17.77
N LEU A 588 2.24 -5.62 18.08
CA LEU A 588 1.23 -5.31 19.10
C LEU A 588 -0.15 -5.84 18.70
N ILE A 589 -0.60 -5.61 17.46
CA ILE A 589 -1.87 -6.13 16.93
C ILE A 589 -1.90 -7.66 17.00
N THR A 590 -0.86 -8.31 16.51
CA THR A 590 -0.80 -9.78 16.43
C THR A 590 -0.70 -10.43 17.81
N GLN A 591 0.00 -9.79 18.73
CA GLN A 591 0.05 -10.22 20.13
C GLN A 591 -1.31 -10.10 20.80
N PHE A 592 -1.99 -8.97 20.63
CA PHE A 592 -3.35 -8.75 21.14
C PHE A 592 -4.34 -9.81 20.61
N ILE A 593 -4.30 -10.10 19.29
CA ILE A 593 -5.16 -11.13 18.69
C ILE A 593 -4.87 -12.51 19.30
N LYS A 594 -3.60 -12.89 19.53
CA LYS A 594 -3.24 -14.16 20.15
C LYS A 594 -3.76 -14.32 21.58
N GLU A 595 -3.84 -13.22 22.31
CA GLU A 595 -4.22 -13.22 23.73
C GLU A 595 -5.75 -13.15 23.92
N THR A 596 -6.47 -12.78 22.86
CA THR A 596 -7.94 -12.62 22.88
C THR A 596 -8.69 -13.68 22.05
N ASN A 597 -8.00 -14.52 21.30
CA ASN A 597 -8.52 -15.74 20.67
C ASN A 597 -8.46 -16.92 21.63
#